data_a0350a1059a9db18b116f4e767b89045
#
_entry.id   a0350a1059a9db18b116f4e767b89045
#
_cell.length_a   1.000
_cell.length_b   1.000
_cell.length_c   1.000
_cell.angle_alpha   90.00
_cell.angle_beta   90.00
_cell.angle_gamma   90.00
#
_symmetry.space_group_name_H-M   'P 1'
#
loop_
_entity.id
_entity.type
_entity.pdbx_description
1 polymer ?
#
loop_
_entity_poly.entity_id
_entity_poly.type
_entity_poly.pdbx_seq_one_letter_code
_entity_poly.pdbx_strand_id
1 'polypeptide(L)'
;MITNFKQIVQDLSGMAYYHPQINSFGFGDITQITMDVETKKEPVYTKMYVVPGSVVLAQNVLQYNFSIIILDRIEDDYSNQRDVMSDTLEICKDIFTIMYQSYTSSFGNFSTFYTPNWGPACTPFLERFETILGGWTLNVTIEQPYDYNTCVLPIEGLVLPNSVNKVTYKQIIEDLEDIANSHLQINSYGFGDITQLTMDIKTEKEPLYTRMYVIPSDTILDQNQLTYNFQIIIADRLEDDYSNQRDVMSDTLEICKDIFTRLYLSEYESEWNATVNPFLERFETVLAGWTMDLTLTQPFDFNRCELPERPFTNKKWFELAELWNTIATNWKNV
;
A
#
# COMPACT_ATOMS: atom_id res chain seq x y z
N MET A 1 -17.16 -4.33 -15.14
CA MET A 1 -15.75 -4.14 -15.56
C MET A 1 -15.01 -3.69 -14.32
N ILE A 2 -13.98 -4.40 -13.90
CA ILE A 2 -13.20 -4.00 -12.72
C ILE A 2 -12.30 -2.85 -13.15
N THR A 3 -12.38 -1.73 -12.47
CA THR A 3 -11.57 -0.55 -12.78
C THR A 3 -10.25 -0.65 -12.03
N ASN A 4 -9.14 -0.49 -12.73
CA ASN A 4 -7.83 -0.48 -12.09
C ASN A 4 -7.41 0.94 -11.65
N PHE A 5 -6.38 1.02 -10.83
CA PHE A 5 -5.84 2.28 -10.30
C PHE A 5 -5.48 3.27 -11.42
N LYS A 6 -4.82 2.81 -12.47
CA LYS A 6 -4.44 3.63 -13.63
C LYS A 6 -5.66 4.27 -14.30
N GLN A 7 -6.75 3.51 -14.44
CA GLN A 7 -7.99 4.02 -15.02
C GLN A 7 -8.62 5.11 -14.15
N ILE A 8 -8.63 4.93 -12.82
CA ILE A 8 -9.12 5.97 -11.89
C ILE A 8 -8.34 7.27 -12.08
N VAL A 9 -7.01 7.19 -12.13
CA VAL A 9 -6.15 8.38 -12.33
C VAL A 9 -6.38 9.00 -13.71
N GLN A 10 -6.60 8.20 -14.75
CA GLN A 10 -6.95 8.69 -16.08
C GLN A 10 -8.30 9.41 -16.10
N ASP A 11 -9.30 8.87 -15.40
CA ASP A 11 -10.63 9.50 -15.29
C ASP A 11 -10.53 10.85 -14.54
N LEU A 12 -9.78 10.91 -13.43
CA LEU A 12 -9.52 12.15 -12.71
C LEU A 12 -8.77 13.17 -13.60
N SER A 13 -7.79 12.73 -14.39
CA SER A 13 -7.10 13.58 -15.37
C SER A 13 -8.05 14.08 -16.45
N GLY A 14 -8.97 13.24 -16.89
CA GLY A 14 -10.03 13.62 -17.84
C GLY A 14 -10.99 14.68 -17.27
N MET A 15 -11.40 14.54 -16.00
CA MET A 15 -12.22 15.55 -15.33
C MET A 15 -11.50 16.91 -15.29
N ALA A 16 -10.21 16.93 -14.94
CA ALA A 16 -9.43 18.15 -14.98
C ALA A 16 -9.35 18.77 -16.39
N TYR A 17 -9.14 17.95 -17.41
CA TYR A 17 -9.01 18.40 -18.80
C TYR A 17 -10.28 19.04 -19.35
N TYR A 18 -11.46 18.49 -18.98
CA TYR A 18 -12.76 19.00 -19.46
C TYR A 18 -13.34 20.12 -18.56
N HIS A 19 -12.77 20.34 -17.39
CA HIS A 19 -13.23 21.42 -16.51
C HIS A 19 -12.73 22.79 -16.99
N PRO A 20 -13.60 23.78 -17.25
CA PRO A 20 -13.23 25.03 -17.91
C PRO A 20 -12.28 25.92 -17.11
N GLN A 21 -12.23 25.75 -15.78
CA GLN A 21 -11.40 26.57 -14.88
C GLN A 21 -10.11 25.86 -14.47
N ILE A 22 -9.90 24.58 -14.80
CA ILE A 22 -8.67 23.88 -14.49
C ILE A 22 -7.72 23.97 -15.67
N ASN A 23 -6.58 24.57 -15.46
CA ASN A 23 -5.58 24.84 -16.52
C ASN A 23 -4.46 23.80 -16.57
N SER A 24 -4.24 23.06 -15.49
CA SER A 24 -3.23 22.01 -15.46
C SER A 24 -3.58 20.89 -14.48
N PHE A 25 -3.04 19.69 -14.78
CA PHE A 25 -3.19 18.49 -13.96
C PHE A 25 -1.82 17.96 -13.54
N GLY A 26 -1.75 17.43 -12.31
CA GLY A 26 -0.58 16.73 -11.79
C GLY A 26 -1.00 15.49 -11.00
N PHE A 27 -0.10 14.53 -10.90
CA PHE A 27 -0.27 13.31 -10.13
C PHE A 27 1.04 12.94 -9.45
N GLY A 28 0.97 12.50 -8.21
CA GLY A 28 2.11 12.02 -7.45
C GLY A 28 2.05 12.42 -5.99
N ASP A 29 3.20 12.47 -5.35
CA ASP A 29 3.30 12.83 -3.96
C ASP A 29 3.33 14.37 -3.77
N ILE A 30 3.11 14.82 -2.52
CA ILE A 30 3.01 16.25 -2.21
C ILE A 30 4.33 17.00 -2.46
N THR A 31 5.48 16.33 -2.34
CA THR A 31 6.80 16.96 -2.59
C THR A 31 7.00 17.33 -4.05
N GLN A 32 6.34 16.62 -4.96
CA GLN A 32 6.37 16.93 -6.39
C GLN A 32 5.58 18.20 -6.73
N ILE A 33 4.54 18.53 -5.97
CA ILE A 33 3.84 19.81 -6.11
C ILE A 33 4.83 20.97 -5.90
N THR A 34 5.60 20.88 -4.81
CA THR A 34 6.62 21.88 -4.47
C THR A 34 7.67 22.00 -5.58
N MET A 35 8.20 20.86 -6.06
CA MET A 35 9.16 20.87 -7.16
C MET A 35 8.57 21.44 -8.46
N ASP A 36 7.33 21.09 -8.79
CA ASP A 36 6.64 21.61 -9.97
C ASP A 36 6.45 23.14 -9.91
N VAL A 37 6.21 23.69 -8.72
CA VAL A 37 6.06 25.13 -8.48
C VAL A 37 7.41 25.84 -8.56
N GLU A 38 8.46 25.27 -7.99
CA GLU A 38 9.81 25.89 -7.92
C GLU A 38 10.58 25.77 -9.25
N THR A 39 10.39 24.69 -10.01
CA THR A 39 11.21 24.41 -11.20
C THR A 39 10.62 24.92 -12.50
N LYS A 40 9.30 25.10 -12.60
CA LYS A 40 8.65 25.61 -13.81
C LYS A 40 8.73 27.13 -13.85
N LYS A 41 9.34 27.67 -14.91
CA LYS A 41 9.49 29.12 -15.11
C LYS A 41 8.15 29.88 -15.13
N GLU A 42 7.06 29.22 -15.54
CA GLU A 42 5.70 29.78 -15.56
C GLU A 42 4.71 28.62 -15.19
N PRO A 43 4.48 28.40 -13.90
CA PRO A 43 3.48 27.42 -13.49
C PRO A 43 2.08 27.89 -13.91
N VAL A 44 1.32 26.98 -14.54
CA VAL A 44 -0.03 27.27 -15.02
C VAL A 44 -1.04 27.00 -13.90
N TYR A 45 -1.71 28.02 -13.44
CA TYR A 45 -2.80 28.01 -12.45
C TYR A 45 -4.15 28.27 -13.15
N THR A 46 -5.26 27.80 -12.69
CA THR A 46 -5.62 26.92 -11.57
C THR A 46 -5.14 25.49 -11.83
N LYS A 47 -4.61 24.80 -10.83
CA LYS A 47 -4.09 23.44 -10.98
C LYS A 47 -4.89 22.45 -10.15
N MET A 48 -5.23 21.29 -10.73
CA MET A 48 -5.68 20.12 -10.01
C MET A 48 -4.51 19.15 -9.84
N TYR A 49 -4.27 18.73 -8.59
CA TYR A 49 -3.22 17.76 -8.27
C TYR A 49 -3.81 16.60 -7.49
N VAL A 50 -3.51 15.37 -7.89
CA VAL A 50 -4.03 14.14 -7.27
C VAL A 50 -2.90 13.43 -6.55
N VAL A 51 -3.06 13.30 -5.23
CA VAL A 51 -2.14 12.56 -4.36
C VAL A 51 -2.81 11.24 -4.00
N PRO A 52 -2.20 10.09 -4.36
CA PRO A 52 -2.72 8.80 -3.94
C PRO A 52 -2.54 8.61 -2.42
N GLY A 53 -3.60 8.15 -1.77
CA GLY A 53 -3.61 7.72 -0.38
C GLY A 53 -3.50 6.21 -0.24
N SER A 54 -3.83 5.68 0.93
CA SER A 54 -3.87 4.24 1.20
C SER A 54 -4.94 3.53 0.37
N VAL A 55 -4.68 2.28 0.03
CA VAL A 55 -5.67 1.36 -0.52
C VAL A 55 -5.99 0.31 0.52
N VAL A 56 -7.29 0.07 0.76
CA VAL A 56 -7.74 -0.95 1.71
C VAL A 56 -8.30 -2.13 0.92
N LEU A 57 -7.69 -3.30 1.16
CA LEU A 57 -8.13 -4.59 0.63
C LEU A 57 -8.98 -5.26 1.73
N ALA A 58 -10.29 -5.22 1.57
CA ALA A 58 -11.23 -5.84 2.51
C ALA A 58 -12.05 -6.92 1.80
N GLN A 59 -12.71 -7.76 2.58
CA GLN A 59 -13.53 -8.84 2.02
C GLN A 59 -14.59 -8.26 1.08
N ASN A 60 -14.52 -8.64 -0.21
CA ASN A 60 -15.42 -8.21 -1.28
C ASN A 60 -15.43 -6.71 -1.62
N VAL A 61 -14.54 -5.91 -1.06
CA VAL A 61 -14.47 -4.47 -1.31
C VAL A 61 -13.01 -4.02 -1.45
N LEU A 62 -12.77 -3.19 -2.43
CA LEU A 62 -11.52 -2.48 -2.63
C LEU A 62 -11.78 -0.98 -2.50
N GLN A 63 -11.07 -0.31 -1.59
CA GLN A 63 -11.22 1.11 -1.33
C GLN A 63 -9.94 1.84 -1.70
N TYR A 64 -10.04 2.83 -2.59
CA TYR A 64 -8.95 3.72 -2.98
C TYR A 64 -9.16 5.08 -2.34
N ASN A 65 -8.19 5.56 -1.60
CA ASN A 65 -8.22 6.91 -1.03
C ASN A 65 -7.37 7.86 -1.87
N PHE A 66 -7.90 9.04 -2.15
CA PHE A 66 -7.20 10.10 -2.86
C PHE A 66 -7.39 11.43 -2.16
N SER A 67 -6.36 12.27 -2.19
CA SER A 67 -6.44 13.68 -1.88
C SER A 67 -6.35 14.47 -3.19
N ILE A 68 -7.45 15.11 -3.57
CA ILE A 68 -7.52 15.95 -4.78
C ILE A 68 -7.31 17.39 -4.33
N ILE A 69 -6.20 17.99 -4.72
CA ILE A 69 -5.81 19.35 -4.34
C ILE A 69 -6.14 20.27 -5.50
N ILE A 70 -7.03 21.24 -5.27
CA ILE A 70 -7.30 22.33 -6.20
C ILE A 70 -6.61 23.58 -5.66
N LEU A 71 -5.67 24.10 -6.42
CA LEU A 71 -4.84 25.21 -6.00
C LEU A 71 -4.74 26.31 -7.05
N ASP A 72 -4.66 27.55 -6.55
CA ASP A 72 -4.44 28.72 -7.39
C ASP A 72 -3.49 29.71 -6.71
N ARG A 73 -3.02 30.67 -7.48
CA ARG A 73 -2.10 31.71 -7.00
C ARG A 73 -2.86 32.80 -6.25
N ILE A 74 -2.33 33.14 -5.08
CA ILE A 74 -2.75 34.31 -4.32
C ILE A 74 -1.75 35.44 -4.55
N GLU A 75 -2.24 36.64 -4.76
CA GLU A 75 -1.43 37.81 -4.87
C GLU A 75 -0.68 38.11 -3.56
N ASP A 76 0.51 38.74 -3.65
CA ASP A 76 1.37 38.97 -2.48
C ASP A 76 0.72 39.85 -1.41
N ASP A 77 -0.25 40.68 -1.79
CA ASP A 77 -1.06 41.53 -0.90
C ASP A 77 -2.34 40.86 -0.40
N TYR A 78 -2.57 39.60 -0.75
CA TYR A 78 -3.77 38.79 -0.42
C TYR A 78 -5.07 39.36 -0.97
N SER A 79 -5.05 40.32 -1.91
CA SER A 79 -6.25 40.99 -2.42
C SER A 79 -7.26 40.04 -3.07
N ASN A 80 -6.80 38.96 -3.72
CA ASN A 80 -7.63 37.96 -4.40
C ASN A 80 -7.89 36.69 -3.55
N GLN A 81 -7.45 36.66 -2.28
CA GLN A 81 -7.53 35.41 -1.46
C GLN A 81 -8.96 34.88 -1.37
N ARG A 82 -9.96 35.73 -1.18
CA ARG A 82 -11.36 35.31 -1.04
C ARG A 82 -11.89 34.68 -2.32
N ASP A 83 -11.55 35.28 -3.45
CA ASP A 83 -11.99 34.80 -4.76
C ASP A 83 -11.34 33.45 -5.05
N VAL A 84 -10.03 33.31 -4.85
CA VAL A 84 -9.31 32.05 -4.98
C VAL A 84 -9.90 30.95 -4.11
N MET A 85 -10.17 31.23 -2.84
CA MET A 85 -10.77 30.25 -1.92
C MET A 85 -12.19 29.88 -2.31
N SER A 86 -12.97 30.83 -2.83
CA SER A 86 -14.34 30.55 -3.32
C SER A 86 -14.32 29.71 -4.59
N ASP A 87 -13.54 30.13 -5.58
CA ASP A 87 -13.50 29.48 -6.89
C ASP A 87 -12.94 28.05 -6.80
N THR A 88 -11.87 27.87 -6.04
CA THR A 88 -11.28 26.52 -5.83
C THR A 88 -12.21 25.58 -5.06
N LEU A 89 -13.06 26.09 -4.16
CA LEU A 89 -14.10 25.28 -3.51
C LEU A 89 -15.21 24.87 -4.48
N GLU A 90 -15.65 25.78 -5.35
CA GLU A 90 -16.65 25.46 -6.39
C GLU A 90 -16.11 24.38 -7.33
N ILE A 91 -14.83 24.46 -7.74
CA ILE A 91 -14.18 23.41 -8.53
C ILE A 91 -14.19 22.06 -7.79
N CYS A 92 -13.88 22.03 -6.48
CA CYS A 92 -13.99 20.80 -5.70
C CYS A 92 -15.40 20.20 -5.73
N LYS A 93 -16.42 21.04 -5.61
CA LYS A 93 -17.85 20.64 -5.70
C LYS A 93 -18.20 20.11 -7.09
N ASP A 94 -17.69 20.74 -8.13
CA ASP A 94 -17.92 20.29 -9.50
C ASP A 94 -17.26 18.94 -9.78
N ILE A 95 -16.02 18.74 -9.37
CA ILE A 95 -15.31 17.45 -9.48
C ILE A 95 -16.09 16.35 -8.75
N PHE A 96 -16.51 16.62 -7.50
CA PHE A 96 -17.31 15.65 -6.75
C PHE A 96 -18.66 15.36 -7.43
N THR A 97 -19.30 16.38 -7.96
CA THR A 97 -20.58 16.24 -8.68
C THR A 97 -20.41 15.39 -9.94
N ILE A 98 -19.33 15.57 -10.71
CA ILE A 98 -19.02 14.75 -11.88
C ILE A 98 -18.80 13.30 -11.46
N MET A 99 -18.02 13.06 -10.39
CA MET A 99 -17.80 11.71 -9.85
C MET A 99 -19.11 11.04 -9.45
N TYR A 100 -19.98 11.78 -8.76
CA TYR A 100 -21.28 11.30 -8.31
C TYR A 100 -22.25 11.01 -9.48
N GLN A 101 -22.34 11.92 -10.45
CA GLN A 101 -23.20 11.73 -11.62
C GLN A 101 -22.72 10.59 -12.52
N SER A 102 -21.42 10.40 -12.63
CA SER A 102 -20.88 9.28 -13.40
C SER A 102 -21.21 7.93 -12.74
N TYR A 103 -21.36 7.87 -11.44
CA TYR A 103 -21.89 6.69 -10.74
C TYR A 103 -23.39 6.44 -11.01
N THR A 104 -24.20 7.49 -11.04
CA THR A 104 -25.68 7.37 -11.13
C THR A 104 -26.21 7.33 -12.56
N SER A 105 -25.47 7.83 -13.52
CA SER A 105 -25.84 7.88 -14.92
C SER A 105 -24.60 7.76 -15.79
N SER A 106 -24.67 7.02 -16.88
CA SER A 106 -23.58 6.87 -17.86
C SER A 106 -23.26 8.22 -18.55
N PHE A 107 -22.93 9.23 -17.75
CA PHE A 107 -22.63 10.57 -18.21
C PHE A 107 -21.15 10.70 -18.53
N GLY A 108 -20.83 10.83 -19.82
CA GLY A 108 -19.48 11.04 -20.30
C GLY A 108 -18.70 9.73 -20.57
N ASN A 109 -17.47 9.90 -21.04
CA ASN A 109 -16.54 8.80 -21.34
C ASN A 109 -15.81 8.25 -20.10
N PHE A 110 -16.34 8.49 -18.91
CA PHE A 110 -15.74 7.96 -17.69
C PHE A 110 -16.19 6.52 -17.49
N SER A 111 -15.24 5.62 -17.32
CA SER A 111 -15.50 4.18 -17.13
C SER A 111 -15.93 3.92 -15.68
N THR A 112 -17.18 4.19 -15.39
CA THR A 112 -17.68 4.41 -14.05
C THR A 112 -18.38 3.21 -13.44
N PHE A 113 -17.81 2.70 -12.38
CA PHE A 113 -18.50 2.00 -11.29
C PHE A 113 -17.84 2.34 -9.95
N TYR A 114 -17.64 3.64 -9.70
CA TYR A 114 -17.13 4.09 -8.40
C TYR A 114 -18.30 4.46 -7.50
N THR A 115 -18.30 3.95 -6.29
CA THR A 115 -19.14 4.49 -5.24
C THR A 115 -18.30 5.53 -4.50
N PRO A 116 -18.43 6.83 -4.76
CA PRO A 116 -17.74 7.82 -3.96
C PRO A 116 -18.29 7.79 -2.54
N ASN A 117 -17.41 7.92 -1.55
CA ASN A 117 -17.87 8.04 -0.17
C ASN A 117 -18.79 9.26 -0.03
N TRP A 118 -19.97 9.06 0.57
CA TRP A 118 -20.93 10.11 0.83
C TRP A 118 -20.39 11.04 1.93
N GLY A 119 -20.10 12.27 1.57
CA GLY A 119 -19.59 13.28 2.50
C GLY A 119 -18.05 13.40 2.52
N PRO A 120 -17.42 13.61 1.35
CA PRO A 120 -16.00 13.90 1.29
C PRO A 120 -15.69 15.18 2.08
N ALA A 121 -14.57 15.19 2.78
CA ALA A 121 -14.11 16.36 3.50
C ALA A 121 -13.31 17.28 2.56
N CYS A 122 -13.68 18.57 2.52
CA CYS A 122 -12.87 19.60 1.92
C CYS A 122 -12.13 20.36 3.02
N THR A 123 -10.80 20.41 2.93
CA THR A 123 -9.95 21.12 3.90
C THR A 123 -9.24 22.28 3.19
N PRO A 124 -9.37 23.52 3.69
CA PRO A 124 -8.69 24.65 3.10
C PRO A 124 -7.20 24.60 3.44
N PHE A 125 -6.38 25.13 2.56
CA PHE A 125 -4.95 25.33 2.83
C PHE A 125 -4.46 26.66 2.28
N LEU A 126 -3.39 27.15 2.86
CA LEU A 126 -2.65 28.35 2.42
C LEU A 126 -1.17 28.05 2.65
N GLU A 127 -0.40 27.98 1.57
CA GLU A 127 1.03 27.67 1.61
C GLU A 127 1.84 28.78 0.96
N ARG A 128 2.95 29.12 1.59
CA ARG A 128 3.85 30.16 1.11
C ARG A 128 5.18 29.54 0.66
N PHE A 129 5.33 29.43 -0.64
CA PHE A 129 6.58 29.08 -1.30
C PHE A 129 7.25 30.37 -1.85
N GLU A 130 7.88 30.33 -2.99
CA GLU A 130 8.26 31.53 -3.75
C GLU A 130 7.03 32.34 -4.18
N THR A 131 5.89 31.67 -4.36
CA THR A 131 4.56 32.24 -4.57
C THR A 131 3.60 31.79 -3.47
N ILE A 132 2.58 32.61 -3.18
CA ILE A 132 1.52 32.22 -2.24
C ILE A 132 0.48 31.42 -3.01
N LEU A 133 0.23 30.19 -2.54
CA LEU A 133 -0.77 29.30 -3.09
C LEU A 133 -1.88 29.06 -2.07
N GLY A 134 -3.12 29.07 -2.54
CA GLY A 134 -4.26 28.75 -1.72
C GLY A 134 -5.27 27.88 -2.47
N GLY A 135 -6.12 27.21 -1.72
CA GLY A 135 -7.14 26.36 -2.28
C GLY A 135 -7.70 25.35 -1.31
N TRP A 136 -8.17 24.24 -1.85
CA TRP A 136 -8.83 23.19 -1.07
C TRP A 136 -8.31 21.81 -1.44
N THR A 137 -8.21 20.96 -0.42
CA THR A 137 -7.98 19.52 -0.58
C THR A 137 -9.29 18.80 -0.40
N LEU A 138 -9.76 18.12 -1.43
CA LEU A 138 -10.92 17.24 -1.42
C LEU A 138 -10.43 15.80 -1.18
N ASN A 139 -10.74 15.25 0.00
CA ASN A 139 -10.42 13.86 0.34
C ASN A 139 -11.58 12.95 -0.07
N VAL A 140 -11.32 12.02 -0.98
CA VAL A 140 -12.30 11.08 -1.51
C VAL A 140 -11.86 9.64 -1.29
N THR A 141 -12.84 8.78 -0.98
CA THR A 141 -12.69 7.33 -0.98
C THR A 141 -13.53 6.77 -2.12
N ILE A 142 -12.92 5.99 -2.98
CA ILE A 142 -13.57 5.32 -4.10
C ILE A 142 -13.66 3.85 -3.77
N GLU A 143 -14.89 3.33 -3.68
CA GLU A 143 -15.14 1.92 -3.39
C GLU A 143 -15.56 1.17 -4.64
N GLN A 144 -15.05 -0.04 -4.80
CA GLN A 144 -15.51 -0.95 -5.84
C GLN A 144 -15.67 -2.36 -5.28
N PRO A 145 -16.67 -3.12 -5.77
CA PRO A 145 -16.74 -4.55 -5.48
C PRO A 145 -15.48 -5.24 -5.99
N TYR A 146 -14.89 -6.09 -5.18
CA TYR A 146 -13.75 -6.90 -5.55
C TYR A 146 -14.04 -8.37 -5.26
N ASP A 147 -14.02 -9.20 -6.31
CA ASP A 147 -14.25 -10.63 -6.19
C ASP A 147 -12.94 -11.38 -6.29
N TYR A 148 -12.46 -11.87 -5.15
CA TYR A 148 -11.24 -12.66 -5.06
C TYR A 148 -11.33 -14.02 -5.77
N ASN A 149 -12.57 -14.50 -6.05
CA ASN A 149 -12.78 -15.80 -6.72
C ASN A 149 -12.66 -15.72 -8.24
N THR A 150 -12.73 -14.52 -8.82
CA THR A 150 -12.67 -14.30 -10.29
C THR A 150 -11.32 -13.78 -10.77
N CYS A 151 -10.36 -13.57 -9.89
CA CYS A 151 -9.03 -13.10 -10.26
C CYS A 151 -8.29 -14.19 -11.05
N VAL A 152 -7.97 -13.88 -12.30
CA VAL A 152 -6.95 -14.63 -13.05
C VAL A 152 -5.60 -14.10 -12.58
N LEU A 153 -5.01 -14.81 -11.62
CA LEU A 153 -3.69 -14.45 -11.09
C LEU A 153 -2.60 -14.75 -12.14
N PRO A 154 -1.65 -13.83 -12.40
CA PRO A 154 -0.51 -14.06 -13.30
C PRO A 154 0.56 -14.92 -12.61
N ILE A 155 0.17 -16.10 -12.10
CA ILE A 155 1.01 -17.02 -11.33
C ILE A 155 1.01 -18.38 -12.01
N GLU A 156 2.20 -18.90 -12.34
CA GLU A 156 2.36 -20.24 -12.89
C GLU A 156 2.29 -21.31 -11.80
N GLY A 157 1.57 -22.40 -12.08
CA GLY A 157 1.57 -23.62 -11.25
C GLY A 157 0.81 -23.49 -9.92
N LEU A 158 -0.32 -22.75 -9.88
CA LEU A 158 -1.17 -22.64 -8.72
C LEU A 158 -1.62 -24.02 -8.22
N VAL A 159 -1.00 -24.54 -7.18
CA VAL A 159 -1.45 -25.71 -6.43
C VAL A 159 -2.01 -25.18 -5.11
N LEU A 160 -3.32 -25.24 -4.94
CA LEU A 160 -3.95 -24.92 -3.65
C LEU A 160 -3.59 -26.03 -2.64
N PRO A 161 -3.08 -25.70 -1.47
CA PRO A 161 -2.75 -26.70 -0.45
C PRO A 161 -4.01 -27.36 0.09
N ASN A 162 -3.99 -28.67 0.28
CA ASN A 162 -5.13 -29.53 0.64
C ASN A 162 -5.12 -29.95 2.12
N SER A 163 -4.84 -29.09 3.08
CA SER A 163 -5.00 -29.45 4.50
C SER A 163 -5.09 -28.27 5.45
N VAL A 164 -6.03 -28.36 6.39
CA VAL A 164 -6.16 -27.49 7.57
C VAL A 164 -4.95 -27.74 8.49
N ASN A 165 -3.81 -27.16 8.15
CA ASN A 165 -2.61 -27.22 8.99
C ASN A 165 -2.41 -25.88 9.70
N LYS A 166 -2.10 -25.93 10.98
CA LYS A 166 -1.62 -24.77 11.73
C LYS A 166 -0.42 -24.18 10.99
N VAL A 167 -0.58 -22.97 10.50
CA VAL A 167 0.45 -22.28 9.75
C VAL A 167 1.54 -21.84 10.71
N THR A 168 2.77 -22.22 10.44
CA THR A 168 3.92 -21.73 11.19
C THR A 168 4.42 -20.43 10.58
N TYR A 169 5.09 -19.59 11.37
CA TYR A 169 5.76 -18.39 10.88
C TYR A 169 6.69 -18.68 9.68
N LYS A 170 7.45 -19.78 9.76
CA LYS A 170 8.33 -20.20 8.68
C LYS A 170 7.54 -20.51 7.39
N GLN A 171 6.42 -21.21 7.51
CA GLN A 171 5.58 -21.55 6.37
C GLN A 171 5.03 -20.28 5.68
N ILE A 172 4.60 -19.29 6.45
CA ILE A 172 4.11 -18.03 5.88
C ILE A 172 5.19 -17.35 5.03
N ILE A 173 6.43 -17.33 5.52
CA ILE A 173 7.55 -16.73 4.79
C ILE A 173 7.89 -17.53 3.52
N GLU A 174 7.92 -18.87 3.61
CA GLU A 174 8.13 -19.74 2.46
C GLU A 174 7.03 -19.56 1.41
N ASP A 175 5.76 -19.44 1.83
CA ASP A 175 4.64 -19.18 0.92
C ASP A 175 4.74 -17.79 0.26
N LEU A 176 5.17 -16.77 1.00
CA LEU A 176 5.43 -15.43 0.44
C LEU A 176 6.58 -15.46 -0.58
N GLU A 177 7.64 -16.21 -0.32
CA GLU A 177 8.74 -16.42 -1.25
C GLU A 177 8.28 -17.18 -2.51
N ASP A 178 7.47 -18.22 -2.34
CA ASP A 178 6.90 -19.00 -3.46
C ASP A 178 5.95 -18.13 -4.32
N ILE A 179 5.17 -17.26 -3.68
CA ILE A 179 4.34 -16.27 -4.38
C ILE A 179 5.23 -15.36 -5.23
N ALA A 180 6.28 -14.80 -4.65
CA ALA A 180 7.19 -13.92 -5.36
C ALA A 180 7.86 -14.61 -6.54
N ASN A 181 8.39 -15.82 -6.32
CA ASN A 181 9.10 -16.59 -7.35
C ASN A 181 8.19 -17.09 -8.49
N SER A 182 6.89 -17.27 -8.21
CA SER A 182 5.92 -17.71 -9.22
C SER A 182 5.19 -16.55 -9.94
N HIS A 183 5.30 -15.32 -9.43
CA HIS A 183 4.64 -14.16 -10.01
C HIS A 183 5.44 -13.61 -11.21
N LEU A 184 4.78 -13.46 -12.37
CA LEU A 184 5.45 -13.10 -13.63
C LEU A 184 6.07 -11.71 -13.64
N GLN A 185 5.60 -10.80 -12.79
CA GLN A 185 6.07 -9.41 -12.75
C GLN A 185 7.06 -9.15 -11.59
N ILE A 186 7.25 -10.09 -10.67
CA ILE A 186 8.24 -9.94 -9.60
C ILE A 186 9.56 -10.54 -10.06
N ASN A 187 10.60 -9.71 -10.11
CA ASN A 187 11.92 -10.11 -10.62
C ASN A 187 12.92 -10.43 -9.51
N SER A 188 12.65 -10.00 -8.29
CA SER A 188 13.49 -10.33 -7.14
C SER A 188 12.70 -10.33 -5.84
N TYR A 189 13.13 -11.19 -4.90
CA TYR A 189 12.57 -11.34 -3.55
C TYR A 189 13.65 -11.07 -2.50
N GLY A 190 13.26 -10.51 -1.37
CA GLY A 190 14.10 -10.34 -0.20
C GLY A 190 13.31 -10.43 1.09
N PHE A 191 14.00 -10.78 2.18
CA PHE A 191 13.44 -10.90 3.52
C PHE A 191 14.43 -10.33 4.53
N GLY A 192 13.95 -9.53 5.47
CA GLY A 192 14.78 -8.95 6.53
C GLY A 192 14.25 -7.61 7.03
N ASP A 193 15.12 -6.81 7.61
CA ASP A 193 14.75 -5.46 8.07
C ASP A 193 15.00 -4.39 6.99
N ILE A 194 14.51 -3.17 7.24
CA ILE A 194 14.65 -2.04 6.32
C ILE A 194 16.10 -1.65 6.06
N THR A 195 17.00 -1.90 7.04
CA THR A 195 18.42 -1.60 6.90
C THR A 195 19.06 -2.56 5.89
N GLN A 196 18.66 -3.82 5.94
CA GLN A 196 19.14 -4.84 5.01
C GLN A 196 18.63 -4.56 3.59
N LEU A 197 17.36 -4.19 3.43
CA LEU A 197 16.83 -3.74 2.14
C LEU A 197 17.67 -2.59 1.56
N THR A 198 17.98 -1.58 2.40
CA THR A 198 18.79 -0.44 1.97
C THR A 198 20.21 -0.84 1.58
N MET A 199 20.81 -1.81 2.30
CA MET A 199 22.13 -2.34 1.97
C MET A 199 22.10 -3.13 0.67
N ASP A 200 21.09 -3.97 0.46
CA ASP A 200 20.93 -4.78 -0.75
C ASP A 200 20.82 -3.88 -1.99
N ILE A 201 19.99 -2.82 -1.92
CA ILE A 201 19.85 -1.84 -3.01
C ILE A 201 21.18 -1.14 -3.33
N LYS A 202 22.01 -0.83 -2.31
CA LYS A 202 23.30 -0.14 -2.50
C LYS A 202 24.42 -1.06 -2.96
N THR A 203 24.36 -2.34 -2.63
CA THR A 203 25.46 -3.28 -2.90
C THR A 203 25.27 -4.06 -4.19
N GLU A 204 24.05 -4.23 -4.66
CA GLU A 204 23.76 -4.88 -5.93
C GLU A 204 24.19 -3.99 -7.09
N LYS A 205 25.09 -4.50 -7.94
CA LYS A 205 25.57 -3.75 -9.12
C LYS A 205 24.47 -3.50 -10.16
N GLU A 206 23.50 -4.41 -10.25
CA GLU A 206 22.35 -4.33 -11.16
C GLU A 206 21.14 -4.89 -10.41
N PRO A 207 20.48 -4.08 -9.57
CA PRO A 207 19.31 -4.55 -8.84
C PRO A 207 18.16 -4.85 -9.82
N LEU A 208 17.57 -6.04 -9.67
CA LEU A 208 16.44 -6.46 -10.47
C LEU A 208 15.13 -5.84 -9.89
N TYR A 209 14.44 -5.10 -10.72
CA TYR A 209 13.11 -4.55 -10.45
C TYR A 209 12.09 -5.20 -11.40
N THR A 210 10.85 -5.39 -11.05
CA THR A 210 10.11 -5.09 -9.80
C THR A 210 10.58 -6.00 -8.66
N ARG A 211 10.72 -5.44 -7.44
CA ARG A 211 11.20 -6.18 -6.27
C ARG A 211 10.10 -6.31 -5.22
N MET A 212 9.94 -7.51 -4.67
CA MET A 212 9.18 -7.76 -3.44
C MET A 212 10.14 -7.93 -2.26
N TYR A 213 9.87 -7.22 -1.16
CA TYR A 213 10.63 -7.34 0.08
C TYR A 213 9.71 -7.52 1.28
N VAL A 214 9.96 -8.54 2.11
CA VAL A 214 9.13 -8.87 3.27
C VAL A 214 9.86 -8.48 4.54
N ILE A 215 9.28 -7.58 5.31
CA ILE A 215 9.77 -7.13 6.60
C ILE A 215 8.88 -7.74 7.69
N PRO A 216 9.42 -8.57 8.59
CA PRO A 216 8.66 -9.06 9.73
C PRO A 216 8.34 -7.92 10.70
N SER A 217 7.14 -7.95 11.25
CA SER A 217 6.68 -7.04 12.30
C SER A 217 6.28 -7.82 13.55
N ASP A 218 5.54 -7.19 14.46
CA ASP A 218 5.18 -7.81 15.74
C ASP A 218 4.30 -9.05 15.53
N THR A 219 4.47 -10.01 16.40
CA THR A 219 3.56 -11.15 16.52
C THR A 219 2.80 -11.01 17.84
N ILE A 220 1.47 -11.04 17.77
CA ILE A 220 0.60 -10.88 18.94
C ILE A 220 0.05 -12.25 19.34
N LEU A 221 0.27 -12.61 20.60
CA LEU A 221 -0.31 -13.79 21.25
C LEU A 221 -1.46 -13.34 22.12
N ASP A 222 -2.68 -13.70 21.75
CA ASP A 222 -3.88 -13.44 22.57
C ASP A 222 -4.54 -14.76 22.98
N GLN A 223 -5.56 -14.71 23.86
CA GLN A 223 -6.12 -15.87 24.58
C GLN A 223 -6.60 -17.04 23.72
N ASN A 224 -6.88 -16.86 22.46
CA ASN A 224 -7.22 -17.94 21.52
C ASN A 224 -6.79 -17.63 20.09
N GLN A 225 -5.93 -16.63 19.92
CA GLN A 225 -5.52 -16.15 18.61
C GLN A 225 -4.03 -15.89 18.56
N LEU A 226 -3.44 -16.18 17.43
CA LEU A 226 -2.07 -15.81 17.08
C LEU A 226 -2.12 -14.93 15.84
N THR A 227 -1.64 -13.71 15.98
CA THR A 227 -1.63 -12.73 14.91
C THR A 227 -0.20 -12.45 14.48
N TYR A 228 0.09 -12.68 13.20
CA TYR A 228 1.34 -12.32 12.56
C TYR A 228 1.16 -11.03 11.75
N ASN A 229 2.07 -10.10 11.92
CA ASN A 229 2.11 -8.88 11.13
C ASN A 229 3.36 -8.85 10.26
N PHE A 230 3.17 -8.48 8.99
CA PHE A 230 4.25 -8.31 8.02
C PHE A 230 4.06 -7.00 7.27
N GLN A 231 5.16 -6.38 6.91
CA GLN A 231 5.16 -5.29 5.95
C GLN A 231 5.79 -5.80 4.65
N ILE A 232 5.04 -5.76 3.56
CA ILE A 232 5.49 -6.20 2.24
C ILE A 232 5.68 -4.97 1.37
N ILE A 233 6.89 -4.76 0.88
CA ILE A 233 7.24 -3.65 -0.01
C ILE A 233 7.30 -4.18 -1.43
N ILE A 234 6.50 -3.60 -2.32
CA ILE A 234 6.59 -3.82 -3.77
C ILE A 234 7.12 -2.55 -4.40
N ALA A 235 8.35 -2.62 -4.90
CA ALA A 235 9.09 -1.48 -5.41
C ALA A 235 9.50 -1.67 -6.87
N ASP A 236 9.38 -0.61 -7.66
CA ASP A 236 9.92 -0.56 -9.01
C ASP A 236 10.66 0.77 -9.27
N ARG A 237 11.45 0.78 -10.33
CA ARG A 237 12.28 1.91 -10.70
C ARG A 237 11.48 2.95 -11.47
N LEU A 238 11.63 4.21 -11.08
CA LEU A 238 11.16 5.35 -11.86
C LEU A 238 12.23 5.85 -12.83
N GLU A 239 11.77 6.35 -13.96
CA GLU A 239 12.58 7.17 -14.85
C GLU A 239 12.92 8.49 -14.16
N ASP A 240 14.06 9.10 -14.51
CA ASP A 240 14.54 10.32 -13.88
C ASP A 240 13.58 11.50 -14.06
N ASP A 241 12.77 11.49 -15.11
CA ASP A 241 11.74 12.48 -15.43
C ASP A 241 10.34 12.12 -14.89
N TYR A 242 10.22 11.01 -14.13
CA TYR A 242 8.97 10.47 -13.58
C TYR A 242 7.90 10.11 -14.62
N SER A 243 8.26 10.00 -15.90
CA SER A 243 7.31 9.74 -17.00
C SER A 243 6.53 8.44 -16.84
N ASN A 244 7.13 7.42 -16.19
CA ASN A 244 6.52 6.10 -15.94
C ASN A 244 5.83 5.97 -14.57
N GLN A 245 5.73 7.04 -13.76
CA GLN A 245 5.26 6.95 -12.37
C GLN A 245 3.85 6.34 -12.25
N ARG A 246 2.91 6.72 -13.13
CA ARG A 246 1.53 6.19 -13.10
C ARG A 246 1.50 4.69 -13.38
N ASP A 247 2.31 4.26 -14.31
CA ASP A 247 2.38 2.86 -14.70
C ASP A 247 3.00 2.02 -13.58
N VAL A 248 4.12 2.47 -13.03
CA VAL A 248 4.77 1.84 -11.86
C VAL A 248 3.82 1.74 -10.66
N MET A 249 3.13 2.84 -10.32
CA MET A 249 2.18 2.83 -9.20
C MET A 249 0.97 1.92 -9.47
N SER A 250 0.50 1.83 -10.72
CA SER A 250 -0.58 0.92 -11.09
C SER A 250 -0.15 -0.53 -11.04
N ASP A 251 0.97 -0.86 -11.66
CA ASP A 251 1.45 -2.23 -11.78
C ASP A 251 1.86 -2.81 -10.42
N THR A 252 2.56 -2.04 -9.59
CA THR A 252 2.94 -2.47 -8.24
C THR A 252 1.74 -2.62 -7.31
N LEU A 253 0.65 -1.87 -7.49
CA LEU A 253 -0.59 -2.08 -6.76
C LEU A 253 -1.32 -3.35 -7.21
N GLU A 254 -1.35 -3.66 -8.50
CA GLU A 254 -1.92 -4.92 -8.99
C GLU A 254 -1.16 -6.12 -8.39
N ILE A 255 0.17 -6.04 -8.29
CA ILE A 255 0.97 -7.08 -7.62
C ILE A 255 0.56 -7.23 -6.15
N CYS A 256 0.35 -6.13 -5.40
CA CYS A 256 -0.15 -6.21 -4.02
C CYS A 256 -1.50 -6.93 -3.93
N LYS A 257 -2.41 -6.65 -4.86
CA LYS A 257 -3.73 -7.31 -4.94
C LYS A 257 -3.60 -8.80 -5.27
N ASP A 258 -2.70 -9.17 -6.16
CA ASP A 258 -2.45 -10.55 -6.54
C ASP A 258 -1.87 -11.36 -5.36
N ILE A 259 -0.91 -10.79 -4.63
CA ILE A 259 -0.36 -11.39 -3.41
C ILE A 259 -1.47 -11.59 -2.38
N PHE A 260 -2.27 -10.54 -2.10
CA PHE A 260 -3.37 -10.63 -1.14
C PHE A 260 -4.41 -11.68 -1.55
N THR A 261 -4.78 -11.72 -2.83
CA THR A 261 -5.72 -12.70 -3.35
C THR A 261 -5.21 -14.12 -3.21
N ARG A 262 -3.93 -14.35 -3.49
CA ARG A 262 -3.33 -15.67 -3.33
C ARG A 262 -3.33 -16.14 -1.88
N LEU A 263 -3.00 -15.26 -0.96
CA LEU A 263 -3.04 -15.54 0.47
C LEU A 263 -4.47 -15.79 0.95
N TYR A 264 -5.44 -15.02 0.47
CA TYR A 264 -6.86 -15.18 0.80
C TYR A 264 -7.43 -16.52 0.30
N LEU A 265 -6.99 -16.98 -0.87
CA LEU A 265 -7.39 -18.28 -1.44
C LEU A 265 -6.60 -19.45 -0.87
N SER A 266 -5.56 -19.21 -0.09
CA SER A 266 -4.87 -20.27 0.64
C SER A 266 -5.77 -20.85 1.73
N GLU A 267 -5.61 -22.11 2.08
CA GLU A 267 -6.43 -22.82 3.08
C GLU A 267 -6.17 -22.38 4.53
N TYR A 268 -5.63 -21.18 4.72
CA TYR A 268 -5.46 -20.63 6.05
C TYR A 268 -6.81 -20.25 6.62
N GLU A 269 -7.27 -20.93 7.69
CA GLU A 269 -8.42 -20.51 8.50
C GLU A 269 -8.09 -19.21 9.25
N SER A 270 -7.91 -18.14 8.53
CA SER A 270 -7.44 -16.87 9.11
C SER A 270 -8.23 -15.70 8.57
N GLU A 271 -8.40 -14.69 9.42
CA GLU A 271 -8.87 -13.41 8.96
C GLU A 271 -7.69 -12.62 8.36
N TRP A 272 -7.84 -12.26 7.09
CA TRP A 272 -6.87 -11.47 6.36
C TRP A 272 -7.30 -10.02 6.29
N ASN A 273 -6.40 -9.14 6.65
CA ASN A 273 -6.59 -7.70 6.44
C ASN A 273 -5.28 -7.09 5.92
N ALA A 274 -5.38 -6.23 4.93
CA ALA A 274 -4.22 -5.53 4.39
C ALA A 274 -4.55 -4.06 4.11
N THR A 275 -3.63 -3.20 4.52
CA THR A 275 -3.63 -1.78 4.15
C THR A 275 -2.42 -1.50 3.30
N VAL A 276 -2.62 -0.84 2.16
CA VAL A 276 -1.57 -0.58 1.18
C VAL A 276 -1.32 0.92 1.09
N ASN A 277 -0.09 1.34 1.37
CA ASN A 277 0.32 2.74 1.39
C ASN A 277 1.32 3.02 0.26
N PRO A 278 1.15 4.10 -0.51
CA PRO A 278 2.09 4.46 -1.54
C PRO A 278 3.38 5.00 -0.93
N PHE A 279 4.50 4.77 -1.60
CA PHE A 279 5.77 5.41 -1.25
C PHE A 279 6.53 5.87 -2.49
N LEU A 280 7.40 6.85 -2.26
CA LEU A 280 8.37 7.32 -3.23
C LEU A 280 9.66 7.64 -2.47
N GLU A 281 10.73 6.93 -2.79
CA GLU A 281 12.00 7.04 -2.11
C GLU A 281 13.14 7.32 -3.08
N ARG A 282 14.01 8.26 -2.71
CA ARG A 282 15.22 8.59 -3.44
C ARG A 282 16.43 7.97 -2.75
N PHE A 283 16.90 6.87 -3.32
CA PHE A 283 18.23 6.33 -3.05
C PHE A 283 19.22 6.81 -4.12
N GLU A 284 20.12 5.97 -4.59
CA GLU A 284 20.91 6.23 -5.81
C GLU A 284 20.03 6.19 -7.08
N THR A 285 18.92 5.46 -7.02
CA THR A 285 17.83 5.44 -8.00
C THR A 285 16.53 5.87 -7.35
N VAL A 286 15.60 6.42 -8.11
CA VAL A 286 14.27 6.75 -7.62
C VAL A 286 13.41 5.50 -7.68
N LEU A 287 12.88 5.08 -6.54
CA LEU A 287 11.97 3.94 -6.41
C LEU A 287 10.59 4.43 -6.01
N ALA A 288 9.57 3.81 -6.59
CA ALA A 288 8.19 3.99 -6.18
C ALA A 288 7.45 2.65 -6.12
N GLY A 289 6.35 2.66 -5.41
CA GLY A 289 5.51 1.48 -5.28
C GLY A 289 4.62 1.55 -4.06
N TRP A 290 4.34 0.39 -3.49
CA TRP A 290 3.42 0.28 -2.36
C TRP A 290 4.01 -0.57 -1.24
N THR A 291 3.72 -0.15 -0.03
CA THR A 291 3.97 -0.92 1.18
C THR A 291 2.64 -1.49 1.66
N MET A 292 2.53 -2.80 1.72
CA MET A 292 1.35 -3.50 2.21
C MET A 292 1.58 -3.97 3.64
N ASP A 293 0.82 -3.43 4.58
CA ASP A 293 0.77 -3.90 5.97
C ASP A 293 -0.23 -5.05 6.03
N LEU A 294 0.29 -6.27 6.15
CA LEU A 294 -0.46 -7.52 6.13
C LEU A 294 -0.60 -8.06 7.55
N THR A 295 -1.84 -8.35 7.95
CA THR A 295 -2.17 -9.01 9.21
C THR A 295 -2.82 -10.34 8.95
N LEU A 296 -2.29 -11.39 9.57
CA LEU A 296 -2.79 -12.75 9.51
C LEU A 296 -3.11 -13.23 10.92
N THR A 297 -4.38 -13.47 11.19
CA THR A 297 -4.84 -13.99 12.47
C THR A 297 -5.31 -15.43 12.33
N GLN A 298 -4.77 -16.34 13.15
CA GLN A 298 -5.18 -17.74 13.18
C GLN A 298 -5.60 -18.17 14.58
N PRO A 299 -6.50 -19.19 14.71
CA PRO A 299 -6.83 -19.76 16.01
C PRO A 299 -5.59 -20.34 16.68
N PHE A 300 -5.41 -20.02 17.95
CA PHE A 300 -4.34 -20.56 18.78
C PHE A 300 -4.91 -21.18 20.05
N ASP A 301 -4.74 -22.49 20.21
CA ASP A 301 -5.25 -23.23 21.36
C ASP A 301 -4.12 -23.49 22.38
N PHE A 302 -4.11 -22.73 23.45
CA PHE A 302 -3.15 -22.89 24.55
C PHE A 302 -3.27 -24.25 25.25
N ASN A 303 -4.43 -24.92 25.21
CA ASN A 303 -4.64 -26.22 25.83
C ASN A 303 -4.05 -27.39 25.00
N ARG A 304 -3.67 -27.11 23.75
CA ARG A 304 -3.00 -28.03 22.83
C ARG A 304 -1.56 -27.62 22.53
N CYS A 305 -0.92 -26.87 23.44
CA CYS A 305 0.52 -26.74 23.37
C CYS A 305 1.12 -28.14 23.51
N GLU A 306 1.34 -28.79 22.39
CA GLU A 306 2.38 -29.80 22.25
C GLU A 306 3.70 -29.06 22.48
N LEU A 307 4.03 -28.88 23.76
CA LEU A 307 5.39 -28.51 24.10
C LEU A 307 6.27 -29.56 23.38
N PRO A 308 7.29 -29.13 22.60
CA PRO A 308 8.21 -30.10 22.04
C PRO A 308 8.67 -30.96 23.18
N GLU A 309 8.09 -32.13 23.31
CA GLU A 309 8.54 -33.14 24.23
C GLU A 309 9.99 -33.44 23.83
N ARG A 310 10.93 -32.73 24.45
CA ARG A 310 12.14 -33.49 24.77
C ARG A 310 11.58 -34.70 25.53
N PRO A 311 11.93 -35.91 25.15
CA PRO A 311 11.59 -37.05 25.99
C PRO A 311 12.25 -36.72 27.36
N PHE A 312 11.51 -36.04 28.20
CA PHE A 312 11.69 -36.15 29.62
C PHE A 312 11.39 -37.62 29.86
N THR A 313 12.41 -38.48 29.64
CA THR A 313 12.41 -39.80 30.26
C THR A 313 11.86 -39.51 31.63
N ASN A 314 10.90 -40.27 32.11
CA ASN A 314 10.19 -40.18 33.40
C ASN A 314 11.18 -40.04 34.58
N LYS A 315 12.09 -39.08 34.52
CA LYS A 315 13.03 -38.76 35.59
C LYS A 315 12.26 -37.98 36.63
N LYS A 316 12.04 -38.60 37.75
CA LYS A 316 11.44 -37.95 38.92
C LYS A 316 12.28 -36.73 39.30
N TRP A 317 11.70 -35.72 39.92
CA TRP A 317 12.37 -34.46 40.30
C TRP A 317 13.73 -34.66 41.03
N PHE A 318 13.93 -35.73 41.75
CA PHE A 318 15.17 -36.04 42.40
C PHE A 318 16.32 -36.41 41.43
N GLU A 319 16.01 -36.97 40.26
CA GLU A 319 16.99 -37.29 39.20
C GLU A 319 17.43 -36.01 38.44
N LEU A 320 16.58 -34.98 38.39
CA LEU A 320 16.92 -33.66 37.88
C LEU A 320 17.82 -32.92 38.87
N ALA A 321 17.60 -33.08 40.19
CA ALA A 321 18.46 -32.49 41.21
C ALA A 321 19.89 -33.07 41.18
N GLU A 322 20.05 -34.36 40.86
CA GLU A 322 21.38 -34.96 40.63
C GLU A 322 22.08 -34.40 39.39
N LEU A 323 21.32 -34.13 38.30
CA LEU A 323 21.86 -33.51 37.09
C LEU A 323 22.33 -32.07 37.36
N TRP A 324 21.56 -31.29 38.13
CA TRP A 324 21.94 -29.94 38.56
C TRP A 324 23.17 -29.92 39.44
N ASN A 325 23.29 -30.87 40.36
CA ASN A 325 24.47 -31.02 41.19
C ASN A 325 25.75 -31.40 40.42
N THR A 326 25.61 -32.22 39.37
CA THR A 326 26.70 -32.58 38.48
C THR A 326 27.16 -31.39 37.62
N ILE A 327 26.24 -30.59 37.14
CA ILE A 327 26.52 -29.34 36.40
C ILE A 327 27.22 -28.33 37.34
N ALA A 328 26.69 -28.13 38.56
CA ALA A 328 27.24 -27.19 39.53
C ALA A 328 28.65 -27.58 40.02
N THR A 329 28.99 -28.87 40.07
CA THR A 329 30.34 -29.34 40.40
C THR A 329 31.31 -29.13 39.24
N ASN A 330 30.90 -29.25 38.01
CA ASN A 330 31.73 -28.95 36.85
C ASN A 330 32.06 -27.45 36.70
N TRP A 331 31.17 -26.54 37.14
CA TRP A 331 31.42 -25.09 37.13
C TRP A 331 32.36 -24.62 38.25
N LYS A 332 32.56 -25.41 39.32
CA LYS A 332 33.52 -25.10 40.38
C LYS A 332 34.96 -25.49 40.08
N ASN A 333 35.19 -26.20 39.01
CA ASN A 333 36.48 -26.70 38.61
C ASN A 333 37.02 -26.03 37.30
N VAL A 334 36.40 -24.94 36.87
CA VAL A 334 36.87 -24.02 35.85
C VAL A 334 37.16 -22.67 36.50
#